data_105675805c7fd574df18c2967a5914d2
#
_entry.id   105675805c7fd574df18c2967a5914d2
#
_cell.length_a   1.000
_cell.length_b   1.000
_cell.length_c   1.000
_cell.angle_alpha   90.00
_cell.angle_beta   90.00
_cell.angle_gamma   90.00
#
_symmetry.space_group_name_H-M   'P 1'
#
loop_
_entity.id
_entity.type
_entity.pdbx_description
1 polymer ?
#
loop_
_entity_poly.entity_id
_entity_poly.type
_entity_poly.pdbx_seq_one_letter_code
_entity_poly.pdbx_strand_id
1 'polypeptide(L)'
;AKDIIEGRKIDHTFYPVIYGAEESDDWTDPKVWKKANPPLGITVGIDKVKDACESAKQNPGEENSFRQLRLNQWVKQAVRWMPMDKWDKCEFAVCEDDLEGRVCYGGLDLSSTPDITAFVLVFPPEDENDKYIILPYFWIPEDNLALRVRRDHVPYDVWERQGYFQTTEGNVVHYGYIEKFIESPGERFNIREIAFDRWGAVQMVQNLEGMGFTVVPFGQGFKDMSPPTKELM
;
A
#
# COMPACT_ATOMS: atom_id res chain seq x y z
N ALA A 1 9.89 -0.72 -27.97
CA ALA A 1 11.10 0.10 -27.93
C ALA A 1 12.16 -0.54 -27.01
N LYS A 2 11.84 -0.73 -25.73
CA LYS A 2 12.78 -1.22 -24.69
C LYS A 2 13.39 -2.57 -25.09
N ASP A 3 12.58 -3.54 -25.50
CA ASP A 3 13.07 -4.87 -25.91
C ASP A 3 14.02 -4.86 -27.10
N ILE A 4 13.89 -3.85 -28.00
CA ILE A 4 14.80 -3.69 -29.13
C ILE A 4 16.11 -3.05 -28.68
N ILE A 5 16.07 -2.03 -27.81
CA ILE A 5 17.25 -1.37 -27.25
C ILE A 5 18.08 -2.39 -26.45
N GLU A 6 17.42 -3.25 -25.68
CA GLU A 6 18.05 -4.29 -24.86
C GLU A 6 18.40 -5.58 -25.64
N GLY A 7 18.17 -5.59 -26.96
CA GLY A 7 18.52 -6.73 -27.83
C GLY A 7 17.62 -7.97 -27.69
N ARG A 8 16.51 -7.88 -26.92
CA ARG A 8 15.55 -9.00 -26.75
C ARG A 8 14.63 -9.22 -27.96
N LYS A 9 14.48 -8.19 -28.78
CA LYS A 9 13.72 -8.24 -30.04
C LYS A 9 14.50 -7.53 -31.15
N ILE A 10 14.53 -8.12 -32.35
CA ILE A 10 15.11 -7.51 -33.54
C ILE A 10 14.00 -7.02 -34.43
N ASP A 11 14.03 -5.74 -34.78
CA ASP A 11 13.13 -5.12 -35.74
C ASP A 11 13.90 -4.03 -36.51
N HIS A 12 14.21 -4.33 -37.77
CA HIS A 12 15.01 -3.44 -38.62
C HIS A 12 14.22 -2.26 -39.18
N THR A 13 12.90 -2.25 -39.00
CA THR A 13 12.01 -1.16 -39.48
C THR A 13 11.75 -0.12 -38.41
N PHE A 14 12.16 -0.38 -37.15
CA PHE A 14 11.90 0.50 -36.01
C PHE A 14 13.20 0.85 -35.29
N TYR A 15 13.53 2.15 -35.25
CA TYR A 15 14.70 2.68 -34.54
C TYR A 15 14.23 3.39 -33.24
N PRO A 16 14.29 2.73 -32.11
CA PRO A 16 13.85 3.30 -30.85
C PRO A 16 14.95 4.17 -30.21
N VAL A 17 14.54 5.35 -29.75
CA VAL A 17 15.37 6.23 -28.94
C VAL A 17 14.58 6.61 -27.69
N ILE A 18 15.18 6.45 -26.51
CA ILE A 18 14.57 6.84 -25.23
C ILE A 18 15.52 7.81 -24.55
N TYR A 19 15.03 9.01 -24.27
CA TYR A 19 15.71 10.00 -23.44
C TYR A 19 15.07 9.98 -22.06
N GLY A 20 15.82 9.64 -21.02
CA GLY A 20 15.32 9.57 -19.65
C GLY A 20 16.45 9.40 -18.65
N ALA A 21 16.16 9.68 -17.40
CA ALA A 21 17.02 9.35 -16.28
C ALA A 21 16.85 7.87 -15.87
N GLU A 22 17.92 7.26 -15.41
CA GLU A 22 17.92 5.93 -14.81
C GLU A 22 17.60 6.01 -13.31
N GLU A 23 17.25 4.90 -12.69
CA GLU A 23 16.91 4.87 -11.27
C GLU A 23 18.08 5.26 -10.36
N SER A 24 19.31 4.97 -10.80
CA SER A 24 20.55 5.32 -10.11
C SER A 24 21.04 6.75 -10.34
N ASP A 25 20.44 7.50 -11.28
CA ASP A 25 20.84 8.88 -11.56
C ASP A 25 20.38 9.83 -10.44
N ASP A 26 21.25 10.78 -10.07
CA ASP A 26 20.85 11.88 -9.17
C ASP A 26 19.89 12.82 -9.88
N TRP A 27 18.62 12.77 -9.50
CA TRP A 27 17.56 13.55 -10.10
C TRP A 27 17.70 15.05 -9.88
N THR A 28 18.57 15.48 -8.98
CA THR A 28 18.83 16.88 -8.69
C THR A 28 19.98 17.47 -9.53
N ASP A 29 20.74 16.63 -10.25
CA ASP A 29 21.86 17.08 -11.08
C ASP A 29 21.38 17.64 -12.43
N PRO A 30 21.72 18.90 -12.78
CA PRO A 30 21.44 19.49 -14.08
C PRO A 30 21.93 18.66 -15.29
N LYS A 31 22.98 17.86 -15.13
CA LYS A 31 23.48 16.96 -16.19
C LYS A 31 22.47 15.87 -16.50
N VAL A 32 21.81 15.35 -15.48
CA VAL A 32 20.73 14.35 -15.61
C VAL A 32 19.51 14.98 -16.28
N TRP A 33 19.19 16.23 -15.94
CA TRP A 33 18.12 16.97 -16.63
C TRP A 33 18.39 17.10 -18.13
N LYS A 34 19.65 17.38 -18.51
CA LYS A 34 20.07 17.47 -19.91
C LYS A 34 20.06 16.12 -20.61
N LYS A 35 20.45 15.03 -19.91
CA LYS A 35 20.38 13.64 -20.40
C LYS A 35 18.94 13.27 -20.76
N ALA A 36 17.99 13.62 -19.89
CA ALA A 36 16.57 13.34 -20.09
C ALA A 36 15.88 14.27 -21.10
N ASN A 37 16.41 15.49 -21.26
CA ASN A 37 15.84 16.52 -22.14
C ASN A 37 16.96 17.14 -22.99
N PRO A 38 17.35 16.54 -24.13
CA PRO A 38 18.37 17.08 -25.02
C PRO A 38 18.18 18.55 -25.42
N PRO A 39 16.92 19.04 -25.62
CA PRO A 39 16.69 20.44 -25.97
C PRO A 39 16.58 21.38 -24.75
N LEU A 40 16.96 20.93 -23.54
CA LEU A 40 16.98 21.77 -22.34
C LEU A 40 17.89 22.99 -22.54
N GLY A 41 17.39 24.17 -22.23
CA GLY A 41 18.02 25.45 -22.47
C GLY A 41 17.73 26.05 -23.86
N ILE A 42 16.98 25.31 -24.71
CA ILE A 42 16.54 25.76 -26.05
C ILE A 42 15.02 25.89 -26.09
N THR A 43 14.32 24.79 -25.97
CA THR A 43 12.85 24.76 -25.99
C THR A 43 12.24 24.74 -24.58
N VAL A 44 12.98 24.23 -23.61
CA VAL A 44 12.60 24.19 -22.19
C VAL A 44 13.61 25.02 -21.41
N GLY A 45 13.15 26.05 -20.71
CA GLY A 45 14.02 26.89 -19.86
C GLY A 45 14.58 26.10 -18.68
N ILE A 46 15.89 26.23 -18.45
CA ILE A 46 16.59 25.57 -17.33
C ILE A 46 15.99 26.01 -15.99
N ASP A 47 15.66 27.30 -15.86
CA ASP A 47 15.09 27.85 -14.63
C ASP A 47 13.78 27.18 -14.23
N LYS A 48 12.89 26.85 -15.20
CA LYS A 48 11.64 26.17 -14.95
C LYS A 48 11.86 24.75 -14.39
N VAL A 49 12.90 24.05 -14.86
CA VAL A 49 13.22 22.71 -14.35
C VAL A 49 13.87 22.82 -12.98
N LYS A 50 14.70 23.84 -12.75
CA LYS A 50 15.31 24.12 -11.46
C LYS A 50 14.26 24.45 -10.40
N ASP A 51 13.30 25.34 -10.70
CA ASP A 51 12.22 25.70 -9.77
C ASP A 51 11.36 24.49 -9.41
N ALA A 52 11.02 23.65 -10.43
CA ALA A 52 10.29 22.43 -10.19
C ALA A 52 11.09 21.41 -9.34
N CYS A 53 12.41 21.34 -9.51
CA CYS A 53 13.28 20.51 -8.68
C CYS A 53 13.33 21.00 -7.23
N GLU A 54 13.47 22.32 -7.01
CA GLU A 54 13.46 22.88 -5.66
C GLU A 54 12.10 22.69 -4.95
N SER A 55 10.99 22.80 -5.68
CA SER A 55 9.66 22.47 -5.16
C SER A 55 9.57 21.00 -4.76
N ALA A 56 10.06 20.10 -5.61
CA ALA A 56 10.05 18.67 -5.34
C ALA A 56 10.94 18.24 -4.17
N LYS A 57 12.07 18.97 -3.92
CA LYS A 57 12.89 18.77 -2.72
C LYS A 57 12.16 19.14 -1.43
N GLN A 58 11.34 20.17 -1.47
CA GLN A 58 10.57 20.65 -0.32
C GLN A 58 9.31 19.83 -0.08
N ASN A 59 8.76 19.22 -1.13
CA ASN A 59 7.55 18.44 -1.08
C ASN A 59 7.78 17.02 -1.65
N PRO A 60 8.02 16.00 -0.80
CA PRO A 60 8.29 14.63 -1.25
C PRO A 60 7.21 14.03 -2.16
N GLY A 61 5.95 14.49 -2.05
CA GLY A 61 4.88 14.09 -2.93
C GLY A 61 5.06 14.53 -4.40
N GLU A 62 5.85 15.57 -4.65
CA GLU A 62 6.13 16.08 -5.99
C GLU A 62 7.37 15.45 -6.66
N GLU A 63 8.24 14.78 -5.90
CA GLU A 63 9.45 14.15 -6.44
C GLU A 63 9.14 13.17 -7.57
N ASN A 64 8.17 12.27 -7.37
CA ASN A 64 7.79 11.31 -8.40
C ASN A 64 7.21 11.98 -9.65
N SER A 65 6.43 13.05 -9.48
CA SER A 65 5.92 13.86 -10.59
C SER A 65 7.07 14.54 -11.34
N PHE A 66 8.06 15.06 -10.62
CA PHE A 66 9.26 15.66 -11.22
C PHE A 66 10.04 14.61 -12.03
N ARG A 67 10.34 13.45 -11.43
CA ARG A 67 11.03 12.33 -12.09
C ARG A 67 10.29 11.86 -13.34
N GLN A 68 8.98 11.70 -13.27
CA GLN A 68 8.17 11.26 -14.39
C GLN A 68 8.08 12.32 -15.50
N LEU A 69 7.71 13.54 -15.15
CA LEU A 69 7.36 14.58 -16.14
C LEU A 69 8.56 15.41 -16.63
N ARG A 70 9.66 15.47 -15.86
CA ARG A 70 10.84 16.23 -16.22
C ARG A 70 12.04 15.38 -16.60
N LEU A 71 12.12 14.15 -16.07
CA LEU A 71 13.25 13.25 -16.32
C LEU A 71 12.87 12.03 -17.16
N ASN A 72 11.61 11.92 -17.60
CA ASN A 72 11.09 10.78 -18.35
C ASN A 72 11.39 9.43 -17.68
N GLN A 73 11.52 9.46 -16.35
CA GLN A 73 11.84 8.29 -15.57
C GLN A 73 10.57 7.45 -15.34
N TRP A 74 10.70 6.14 -15.47
CA TRP A 74 9.61 5.22 -15.13
C TRP A 74 9.52 5.12 -13.61
N VAL A 75 8.50 5.73 -13.04
CA VAL A 75 8.23 5.65 -11.59
C VAL A 75 7.11 4.65 -11.33
N LYS A 76 7.26 3.86 -10.27
CA LYS A 76 6.26 2.85 -9.91
C LYS A 76 4.96 3.46 -9.40
N GLN A 77 5.04 4.69 -8.87
CA GLN A 77 3.88 5.45 -8.36
C GLN A 77 3.99 6.91 -8.78
N ALA A 78 2.87 7.50 -9.20
CA ALA A 78 2.79 8.92 -9.58
C ALA A 78 3.01 9.84 -8.36
N VAL A 79 2.54 9.43 -7.18
CA VAL A 79 2.70 10.14 -5.90
C VAL A 79 3.07 9.13 -4.81
N ARG A 80 4.17 9.36 -4.10
CA ARG A 80 4.46 8.63 -2.86
C ARG A 80 3.63 9.23 -1.74
N TRP A 81 2.67 8.46 -1.28
CA TRP A 81 1.86 8.84 -0.13
C TRP A 81 2.66 8.71 1.18
N MET A 82 3.38 7.59 1.35
CA MET A 82 4.18 7.32 2.56
C MET A 82 5.68 7.38 2.23
N PRO A 83 6.48 8.19 2.93
CA PRO A 83 7.94 8.16 2.83
C PRO A 83 8.48 6.81 3.35
N MET A 84 9.17 6.06 2.49
CA MET A 84 9.65 4.72 2.84
C MET A 84 10.66 4.71 3.98
N ASP A 85 11.48 5.75 4.10
CA ASP A 85 12.43 5.90 5.20
C ASP A 85 11.75 6.03 6.58
N LYS A 86 10.53 6.55 6.62
CA LYS A 86 9.71 6.57 7.83
C LYS A 86 9.03 5.23 8.06
N TRP A 87 8.51 4.62 6.99
CA TRP A 87 7.88 3.30 7.05
C TRP A 87 8.85 2.24 7.56
N ASP A 88 10.06 2.19 7.00
CA ASP A 88 11.08 1.20 7.36
C ASP A 88 11.53 1.33 8.84
N LYS A 89 11.43 2.53 9.43
CA LYS A 89 11.68 2.74 10.87
C LYS A 89 10.61 2.18 11.79
N CYS A 90 9.44 1.84 11.26
CA CYS A 90 8.36 1.22 12.01
C CYS A 90 8.52 -0.31 12.11
N GLU A 91 9.49 -0.89 11.38
CA GLU A 91 9.74 -2.33 11.41
C GLU A 91 10.35 -2.75 12.76
N PHE A 92 9.66 -3.64 13.45
CA PHE A 92 10.19 -4.35 14.61
C PHE A 92 9.45 -5.68 14.79
N ALA A 93 10.11 -6.62 15.45
CA ALA A 93 9.52 -7.92 15.74
C ALA A 93 8.43 -7.77 16.82
N VAL A 94 7.20 -8.15 16.48
CA VAL A 94 6.08 -8.17 17.42
C VAL A 94 5.88 -9.59 17.91
N CYS A 95 5.89 -9.78 19.23
CA CYS A 95 5.49 -11.03 19.87
C CYS A 95 4.01 -10.88 20.29
N GLU A 96 3.13 -11.65 19.69
CA GLU A 96 1.70 -11.55 20.01
C GLU A 96 1.38 -11.93 21.47
N ASP A 97 2.18 -12.78 22.09
CA ASP A 97 1.97 -13.18 23.49
C ASP A 97 2.20 -12.02 24.47
N ASP A 98 3.04 -11.05 24.10
CA ASP A 98 3.27 -9.84 24.90
C ASP A 98 2.06 -8.86 24.85
N LEU A 99 1.12 -9.11 23.93
CA LEU A 99 -0.09 -8.31 23.76
C LEU A 99 -1.33 -8.89 24.44
N GLU A 100 -1.20 -10.03 25.12
CA GLU A 100 -2.32 -10.72 25.73
C GLU A 100 -3.02 -9.83 26.78
N GLY A 101 -4.35 -9.71 26.65
CA GLY A 101 -5.17 -8.84 27.50
C GLY A 101 -5.08 -7.34 27.21
N ARG A 102 -4.16 -6.88 26.35
CA ARG A 102 -4.03 -5.45 25.99
C ARG A 102 -5.27 -4.95 25.25
N VAL A 103 -5.58 -3.68 25.49
CA VAL A 103 -6.64 -2.97 24.76
C VAL A 103 -6.20 -2.77 23.31
N CYS A 104 -7.11 -3.08 22.38
CA CYS A 104 -6.92 -2.79 20.96
C CYS A 104 -8.23 -2.41 20.27
N TYR A 105 -8.09 -1.91 19.05
CA TYR A 105 -9.18 -1.55 18.15
C TYR A 105 -9.02 -2.29 16.84
N GLY A 106 -10.13 -2.79 16.29
CA GLY A 106 -10.16 -3.52 15.03
C GLY A 106 -10.59 -2.65 13.86
N GLY A 107 -10.04 -2.92 12.69
CA GLY A 107 -10.56 -2.43 11.40
C GLY A 107 -10.81 -3.60 10.49
N LEU A 108 -12.02 -3.71 9.92
CA LEU A 108 -12.43 -4.80 9.03
C LEU A 108 -12.85 -4.25 7.68
N ASP A 109 -12.15 -4.66 6.63
CA ASP A 109 -12.48 -4.39 5.24
C ASP A 109 -12.76 -5.69 4.51
N LEU A 110 -14.02 -5.84 4.08
CA LEU A 110 -14.51 -7.05 3.41
C LEU A 110 -14.46 -6.88 1.91
N SER A 111 -13.72 -7.73 1.24
CA SER A 111 -13.66 -7.71 -0.21
C SER A 111 -14.92 -8.26 -0.85
N SER A 112 -15.35 -7.61 -1.94
CA SER A 112 -16.19 -8.24 -2.95
C SER A 112 -15.28 -8.83 -4.05
N THR A 113 -15.44 -10.07 -4.37
CA THR A 113 -14.80 -10.95 -5.38
C THR A 113 -13.39 -10.67 -5.94
N PRO A 114 -12.88 -9.47 -6.29
CA PRO A 114 -11.51 -9.34 -6.79
C PRO A 114 -10.54 -8.66 -5.81
N ASP A 115 -10.91 -8.37 -4.58
CA ASP A 115 -10.09 -7.60 -3.67
C ASP A 115 -9.54 -8.45 -2.50
N ILE A 116 -8.74 -7.86 -1.63
CA ILE A 116 -8.17 -8.46 -0.43
C ILE A 116 -9.09 -8.14 0.74
N THR A 117 -9.49 -9.15 1.51
CA THR A 117 -10.12 -8.93 2.80
C THR A 117 -9.04 -8.68 3.84
N ALA A 118 -9.23 -7.66 4.66
CA ALA A 118 -8.28 -7.28 5.70
C ALA A 118 -8.98 -7.15 7.06
N PHE A 119 -8.34 -7.69 8.09
CA PHE A 119 -8.63 -7.39 9.49
C PHE A 119 -7.36 -6.91 10.17
N VAL A 120 -7.41 -5.73 10.76
CA VAL A 120 -6.22 -5.12 11.36
C VAL A 120 -6.53 -4.76 12.80
N LEU A 121 -5.68 -5.19 13.73
CA LEU A 121 -5.72 -4.78 15.13
C LEU A 121 -4.68 -3.71 15.39
N VAL A 122 -5.08 -2.66 16.08
CA VAL A 122 -4.21 -1.55 16.48
C VAL A 122 -4.21 -1.48 18.01
N PHE A 123 -3.04 -1.63 18.60
CA PHE A 123 -2.80 -1.50 20.03
C PHE A 123 -2.23 -0.12 20.31
N PRO A 124 -2.95 0.75 21.03
CA PRO A 124 -2.41 2.04 21.45
C PRO A 124 -1.24 1.87 22.43
N PRO A 125 -0.33 2.85 22.51
CA PRO A 125 0.72 2.86 23.53
C PRO A 125 0.13 2.88 24.93
N GLU A 126 0.75 2.16 25.86
CA GLU A 126 0.35 2.13 27.27
C GLU A 126 0.98 3.26 28.09
N ASP A 127 2.12 3.77 27.62
CA ASP A 127 2.81 4.92 28.21
C ASP A 127 3.46 5.81 27.14
N GLU A 128 4.11 6.92 27.56
CA GLU A 128 4.72 7.91 26.66
C GLU A 128 5.92 7.36 25.85
N ASN A 129 6.51 6.23 26.24
CA ASN A 129 7.66 5.61 25.58
C ASN A 129 7.25 4.42 24.69
N ASP A 130 6.03 3.93 24.86
CA ASP A 130 5.48 2.82 24.06
C ASP A 130 5.07 3.31 22.66
N LYS A 131 4.88 2.36 21.75
CA LYS A 131 4.51 2.61 20.37
C LYS A 131 3.16 2.00 20.04
N TYR A 132 2.52 2.51 19.00
CA TYR A 132 1.42 1.79 18.38
C TYR A 132 1.93 0.48 17.79
N ILE A 133 1.23 -0.61 18.09
CA ILE A 133 1.52 -1.92 17.50
C ILE A 133 0.35 -2.26 16.57
N ILE A 134 0.68 -2.76 15.38
CA ILE A 134 -0.29 -3.10 14.36
C ILE A 134 -0.13 -4.58 14.02
N LEU A 135 -1.21 -5.34 14.14
CA LEU A 135 -1.29 -6.73 13.69
C LEU A 135 -2.26 -6.82 12.50
N PRO A 136 -1.74 -6.94 11.28
CA PRO A 136 -2.56 -7.08 10.09
C PRO A 136 -2.78 -8.55 9.76
N TYR A 137 -4.01 -8.89 9.35
CA TYR A 137 -4.40 -10.19 8.82
C TYR A 137 -5.09 -10.01 7.47
N PHE A 138 -4.69 -10.78 6.47
CA PHE A 138 -5.17 -10.64 5.11
C PHE A 138 -5.62 -11.96 4.53
N TRP A 139 -6.70 -11.94 3.75
CA TRP A 139 -7.24 -13.11 3.06
C TRP A 139 -7.50 -12.84 1.59
N ILE A 140 -7.29 -13.89 0.81
CA ILE A 140 -7.54 -13.92 -0.62
C ILE A 140 -8.13 -15.28 -1.00
N PRO A 141 -9.11 -15.36 -1.92
CA PRO A 141 -9.60 -16.65 -2.41
C PRO A 141 -8.49 -17.42 -3.13
N GLU A 142 -8.34 -18.71 -2.82
CA GLU A 142 -7.27 -19.56 -3.37
C GLU A 142 -7.35 -19.66 -4.90
N ASP A 143 -8.55 -19.86 -5.45
CA ASP A 143 -8.75 -19.97 -6.91
C ASP A 143 -8.30 -18.73 -7.68
N ASN A 144 -8.30 -17.56 -7.04
CA ASN A 144 -7.96 -16.28 -7.67
C ASN A 144 -6.48 -15.93 -7.55
N LEU A 145 -5.70 -16.61 -6.71
CA LEU A 145 -4.32 -16.25 -6.38
C LEU A 145 -3.42 -16.15 -7.62
N ALA A 146 -3.38 -17.23 -8.42
CA ALA A 146 -2.50 -17.28 -9.61
C ALA A 146 -2.93 -16.28 -10.70
N LEU A 147 -4.25 -16.04 -10.83
CA LEU A 147 -4.77 -15.06 -11.78
C LEU A 147 -4.38 -13.64 -11.37
N ARG A 148 -4.45 -13.32 -10.08
CA ARG A 148 -4.10 -12.02 -9.53
C ARG A 148 -2.61 -11.72 -9.64
N VAL A 149 -1.75 -12.69 -9.35
CA VAL A 149 -0.30 -12.54 -9.55
C VAL A 149 0.01 -12.10 -10.98
N ARG A 150 -0.67 -12.69 -11.98
CA ARG A 150 -0.47 -12.34 -13.40
C ARG A 150 -1.05 -10.99 -13.78
N ARG A 151 -2.24 -10.66 -13.26
CA ARG A 151 -2.96 -9.42 -13.60
C ARG A 151 -2.33 -8.20 -12.95
N ASP A 152 -2.02 -8.30 -11.65
CA ASP A 152 -1.59 -7.17 -10.83
C ASP A 152 -0.07 -7.01 -10.82
N HIS A 153 0.67 -8.01 -11.32
CA HIS A 153 2.15 -8.09 -11.26
C HIS A 153 2.69 -7.98 -9.82
N VAL A 154 1.95 -8.52 -8.87
CA VAL A 154 2.28 -8.55 -7.44
C VAL A 154 2.49 -9.99 -7.00
N PRO A 155 3.55 -10.31 -6.24
CA PRO A 155 3.90 -11.67 -5.86
C PRO A 155 3.06 -12.19 -4.67
N TYR A 156 1.74 -12.21 -4.80
CA TYR A 156 0.82 -12.68 -3.74
C TYR A 156 1.10 -14.12 -3.33
N ASP A 157 1.51 -14.97 -4.28
CA ASP A 157 1.88 -16.36 -4.04
C ASP A 157 3.16 -16.53 -3.20
N VAL A 158 4.07 -15.55 -3.29
CA VAL A 158 5.25 -15.49 -2.42
C VAL A 158 4.85 -15.06 -1.02
N TRP A 159 4.00 -14.06 -0.90
CA TRP A 159 3.54 -13.55 0.39
C TRP A 159 2.67 -14.55 1.13
N GLU A 160 1.88 -15.35 0.41
CA GLU A 160 1.11 -16.46 1.00
C GLU A 160 2.07 -17.51 1.59
N ARG A 161 3.10 -17.96 0.84
CA ARG A 161 4.11 -18.90 1.35
C ARG A 161 4.93 -18.35 2.53
N GLN A 162 5.07 -17.03 2.62
CA GLN A 162 5.73 -16.34 3.73
C GLN A 162 4.81 -16.11 4.94
N GLY A 163 3.52 -16.44 4.83
CA GLY A 163 2.55 -16.29 5.89
C GLY A 163 1.95 -14.89 6.03
N TYR A 164 2.22 -13.97 5.11
CA TYR A 164 1.61 -12.63 5.13
C TYR A 164 0.16 -12.61 4.65
N PHE A 165 -0.24 -13.62 3.89
CA PHE A 165 -1.61 -13.83 3.43
C PHE A 165 -2.09 -15.23 3.80
N GLN A 166 -3.37 -15.31 4.12
CA GLN A 166 -4.07 -16.58 4.24
C GLN A 166 -4.97 -16.76 3.01
N THR A 167 -5.13 -17.99 2.54
CA THR A 167 -6.09 -18.31 1.50
C THR A 167 -7.38 -18.87 2.10
N THR A 168 -8.51 -18.53 1.48
CA THR A 168 -9.78 -19.18 1.75
C THR A 168 -10.16 -20.08 0.57
N GLU A 169 -10.76 -21.22 0.83
CA GLU A 169 -11.19 -22.16 -0.20
C GLU A 169 -12.19 -21.53 -1.17
N GLY A 170 -12.05 -21.83 -2.47
CA GLY A 170 -12.93 -21.36 -3.53
C GLY A 170 -12.56 -20.01 -4.15
N ASN A 171 -13.54 -19.40 -4.82
CA ASN A 171 -13.36 -18.19 -5.64
C ASN A 171 -13.83 -16.89 -4.96
N VAL A 172 -14.38 -16.98 -3.75
CA VAL A 172 -14.82 -15.84 -2.92
C VAL A 172 -14.35 -16.04 -1.49
N VAL A 173 -14.14 -14.94 -0.77
CA VAL A 173 -13.79 -15.01 0.65
C VAL A 173 -15.01 -15.47 1.45
N HIS A 174 -14.85 -16.56 2.19
CA HIS A 174 -15.89 -17.06 3.10
C HIS A 174 -15.91 -16.24 4.38
N TYR A 175 -16.92 -15.41 4.55
CA TYR A 175 -17.06 -14.54 5.73
C TYR A 175 -17.13 -15.32 7.04
N GLY A 176 -17.75 -16.51 7.06
CA GLY A 176 -17.75 -17.37 8.23
C GLY A 176 -16.36 -17.84 8.67
N TYR A 177 -15.39 -17.94 7.75
CA TYR A 177 -14.00 -18.18 8.09
C TYR A 177 -13.38 -16.97 8.81
N ILE A 178 -13.66 -15.76 8.33
CA ILE A 178 -13.16 -14.51 8.93
C ILE A 178 -13.78 -14.31 10.32
N GLU A 179 -15.10 -14.55 10.47
CA GLU A 179 -15.80 -14.49 11.75
C GLU A 179 -15.15 -15.42 12.79
N LYS A 180 -14.93 -16.67 12.40
CA LYS A 180 -14.26 -17.66 13.26
C LYS A 180 -12.81 -17.27 13.58
N PHE A 181 -12.10 -16.65 12.63
CA PHE A 181 -10.76 -16.15 12.89
C PHE A 181 -10.77 -15.04 13.93
N ILE A 182 -11.72 -14.08 13.85
CA ILE A 182 -11.82 -12.93 14.77
C ILE A 182 -12.11 -13.40 16.20
N GLU A 183 -12.79 -14.53 16.39
CA GLU A 183 -13.07 -15.11 17.71
C GLU A 183 -11.78 -15.35 18.51
N SER A 184 -10.75 -15.92 17.89
CA SER A 184 -9.48 -16.21 18.56
C SER A 184 -8.72 -14.97 19.06
N PRO A 185 -8.48 -13.92 18.27
CA PRO A 185 -7.97 -12.64 18.79
C PRO A 185 -8.89 -12.01 19.86
N GLY A 186 -10.21 -12.21 19.76
CA GLY A 186 -11.17 -11.72 20.73
C GLY A 186 -11.05 -12.36 22.11
N GLU A 187 -10.62 -13.62 22.16
CA GLU A 187 -10.32 -14.31 23.43
C GLU A 187 -8.98 -13.87 24.04
N ARG A 188 -8.01 -13.50 23.21
CA ARG A 188 -6.65 -13.13 23.62
C ARG A 188 -6.52 -11.66 23.98
N PHE A 189 -7.17 -10.78 23.23
CA PHE A 189 -6.99 -9.32 23.33
C PHE A 189 -8.30 -8.64 23.74
N ASN A 190 -8.17 -7.48 24.36
CA ASN A 190 -9.34 -6.67 24.75
C ASN A 190 -9.75 -5.74 23.58
N ILE A 191 -10.44 -6.32 22.58
CA ILE A 191 -10.93 -5.59 21.41
C ILE A 191 -12.11 -4.70 21.85
N ARG A 192 -11.91 -3.38 21.87
CA ARG A 192 -12.92 -2.43 22.29
C ARG A 192 -13.98 -2.21 21.24
N GLU A 193 -13.57 -1.98 20.01
CA GLU A 193 -14.44 -1.68 18.89
C GLU A 193 -13.83 -2.25 17.60
N ILE A 194 -14.67 -2.66 16.65
CA ILE A 194 -14.28 -3.06 15.30
C ILE A 194 -14.95 -2.09 14.33
N ALA A 195 -14.16 -1.23 13.70
CA ALA A 195 -14.61 -0.37 12.60
C ALA A 195 -14.78 -1.19 11.32
N PHE A 196 -15.87 -0.99 10.59
CA PHE A 196 -16.14 -1.72 9.35
C PHE A 196 -16.79 -0.83 8.29
N ASP A 197 -16.60 -1.17 7.00
CA ASP A 197 -17.35 -0.53 5.94
C ASP A 197 -18.80 -1.03 5.94
N ARG A 198 -19.73 -0.06 5.99
CA ARG A 198 -21.18 -0.34 6.07
C ARG A 198 -21.78 -1.04 4.84
N TRP A 199 -21.06 -1.11 3.74
CA TRP A 199 -21.56 -1.70 2.50
C TRP A 199 -21.37 -3.21 2.45
N GLY A 200 -22.47 -3.96 2.39
CA GLY A 200 -22.46 -5.40 2.17
C GLY A 200 -22.21 -6.31 3.39
N ALA A 201 -22.03 -5.75 4.59
CA ALA A 201 -21.57 -6.49 5.77
C ALA A 201 -22.67 -6.77 6.82
N VAL A 202 -23.96 -6.60 6.52
CA VAL A 202 -25.05 -6.68 7.51
C VAL A 202 -25.04 -8.01 8.30
N GLN A 203 -24.89 -9.14 7.63
CA GLN A 203 -24.89 -10.44 8.30
C GLN A 203 -23.66 -10.61 9.20
N MET A 204 -22.49 -10.20 8.72
CA MET A 204 -21.25 -10.27 9.51
C MET A 204 -21.30 -9.41 10.76
N VAL A 205 -21.85 -8.20 10.65
CA VAL A 205 -22.06 -7.32 11.80
C VAL A 205 -22.92 -7.98 12.85
N GLN A 206 -24.07 -8.55 12.46
CA GLN A 206 -24.95 -9.28 13.38
C GLN A 206 -24.27 -10.48 14.05
N ASN A 207 -23.44 -11.21 13.30
CA ASN A 207 -22.71 -12.35 13.84
C ASN A 207 -21.63 -11.89 14.84
N LEU A 208 -20.87 -10.86 14.52
CA LEU A 208 -19.85 -10.31 15.42
C LEU A 208 -20.48 -9.70 16.69
N GLU A 209 -21.59 -8.98 16.57
CA GLU A 209 -22.34 -8.47 17.72
C GLU A 209 -22.89 -9.65 18.58
N GLY A 210 -23.36 -10.72 17.92
CA GLY A 210 -23.80 -11.95 18.60
C GLY A 210 -22.67 -12.66 19.36
N MET A 211 -21.41 -12.49 18.94
CA MET A 211 -20.21 -12.96 19.64
C MET A 211 -19.74 -12.01 20.75
N GLY A 212 -20.40 -10.85 20.92
CA GLY A 212 -20.12 -9.88 21.97
C GLY A 212 -19.17 -8.75 21.57
N PHE A 213 -18.82 -8.62 20.28
CA PHE A 213 -18.00 -7.49 19.79
C PHE A 213 -18.85 -6.24 19.60
N THR A 214 -18.26 -5.08 19.87
CA THR A 214 -18.82 -3.77 19.50
C THR A 214 -18.37 -3.43 18.08
N VAL A 215 -19.31 -3.33 17.14
CA VAL A 215 -19.03 -3.07 15.73
C VAL A 215 -19.49 -1.67 15.35
N VAL A 216 -18.61 -0.84 14.80
CA VAL A 216 -18.85 0.58 14.51
C VAL A 216 -18.77 0.82 13.01
N PRO A 217 -19.84 1.35 12.37
CA PRO A 217 -19.78 1.68 10.95
C PRO A 217 -18.84 2.84 10.68
N PHE A 218 -17.91 2.65 9.74
CA PHE A 218 -16.95 3.65 9.30
C PHE A 218 -17.08 3.87 7.79
N GLY A 219 -17.20 5.12 7.37
CA GLY A 219 -17.33 5.43 5.93
C GLY A 219 -15.97 5.52 5.25
N GLN A 220 -15.83 4.89 4.08
CA GLN A 220 -14.59 4.95 3.29
C GLN A 220 -14.52 6.18 2.36
N GLY A 221 -15.46 7.12 2.47
CA GLY A 221 -15.46 8.36 1.70
C GLY A 221 -14.46 9.40 2.22
N PHE A 222 -14.20 10.42 1.40
CA PHE A 222 -13.27 11.52 1.76
C PHE A 222 -13.56 12.19 3.10
N LYS A 223 -14.83 12.27 3.48
CA LYS A 223 -15.25 12.90 4.75
C LYS A 223 -14.69 12.15 5.95
N ASP A 224 -14.78 10.82 5.94
CA ASP A 224 -14.47 9.99 7.09
C ASP A 224 -12.98 9.55 7.06
N MET A 225 -12.41 9.32 5.87
CA MET A 225 -11.02 8.88 5.71
C MET A 225 -9.98 10.01 5.79
N SER A 226 -10.32 11.24 5.37
CA SER A 226 -9.33 12.32 5.29
C SER A 226 -8.74 12.74 6.65
N PRO A 227 -9.52 12.88 7.74
CA PRO A 227 -8.95 13.26 9.04
C PRO A 227 -7.92 12.24 9.56
N PRO A 228 -8.24 10.95 9.71
CA PRO A 228 -7.27 9.98 10.23
C PRO A 228 -6.06 9.76 9.30
N THR A 229 -6.27 9.88 7.98
CA THR A 229 -5.15 9.80 7.01
C THR A 229 -4.16 10.95 7.19
N LYS A 230 -4.66 12.17 7.48
CA LYS A 230 -3.79 13.33 7.74
C LYS A 230 -3.06 13.23 9.06
N GLU A 231 -3.68 12.64 10.07
CA GLU A 231 -3.03 12.43 11.37
C GLU A 231 -1.92 11.36 11.30
N LEU A 232 -2.07 10.37 10.42
CA LEU A 232 -1.06 9.34 10.19
C LEU A 232 0.19 9.90 9.47
N MET A 233 0.06 10.97 8.69
CA MET A 233 1.15 11.58 7.89
C MET A 233 2.02 12.54 8.71
#